data_e4d992ac5f291afb05f757c880ead7da
#
_entry.id   e4d992ac5f291afb05f757c880ead7da
#
_cell.length_a   1.000
_cell.length_b   1.000
_cell.length_c   1.000
_cell.angle_alpha   90.00
_cell.angle_beta   90.00
_cell.angle_gamma   90.00
#
_symmetry.space_group_name_H-M   'P 1'
#
loop_
_entity.id
_entity.type
_entity.pdbx_description
1 polymer ?
#
loop_
_entity_poly.entity_id
_entity_poly.type
_entity_poly.pdbx_seq_one_letter_code
_entity_poly.pdbx_strand_id
1 'polypeptide(L)'
;MVLQNYTFWEICKLLIIPAFFATLKMLFIAGIIATAIGFVLGVILVVTEKGGLYENTVVNRILDFIINTIRSFPFIILLITIIPFTRLIVGTSIGETAALVPLTVACSPFIARIFQNSLKEVDPSLIEAAQSFGASKPQIIFRVMLKESVPSIISGLCLAIINLLGCTAMAGAVGAGGLGATALTYGYQNFNEQIMYSICVILVILVAIIQYFGDWIYRKLK
;
A
#
# COMPACT_ATOMS: atom_id res chain seq x y z
N MET A 1 -11.75 18.08 -27.74
CA MET A 1 -12.63 19.23 -28.08
C MET A 1 -13.26 19.95 -26.87
N VAL A 2 -13.47 19.33 -25.73
CA VAL A 2 -14.16 19.95 -24.57
C VAL A 2 -13.30 20.98 -23.81
N LEU A 3 -12.00 20.96 -23.91
CA LEU A 3 -11.09 21.82 -23.11
C LEU A 3 -10.46 23.00 -23.85
N GLN A 4 -10.74 23.19 -25.13
CA GLN A 4 -10.13 24.26 -25.94
C GLN A 4 -10.48 25.69 -25.49
N ASN A 5 -11.56 25.86 -24.71
CA ASN A 5 -12.03 27.18 -24.25
C ASN A 5 -11.66 27.47 -22.79
N TYR A 6 -10.96 26.55 -22.09
CA TYR A 6 -10.60 26.74 -20.70
C TYR A 6 -9.17 27.20 -20.55
N THR A 7 -8.93 28.17 -19.68
CA THR A 7 -7.58 28.53 -19.26
C THR A 7 -6.94 27.41 -18.46
N PHE A 8 -5.61 27.30 -18.48
CA PHE A 8 -4.89 26.30 -17.70
C PHE A 8 -5.28 26.30 -16.21
N TRP A 9 -5.54 27.48 -15.65
CA TRP A 9 -5.96 27.63 -14.27
C TRP A 9 -7.35 27.04 -13.98
N GLU A 10 -8.27 27.18 -14.91
CA GLU A 10 -9.60 26.54 -14.83
C GLU A 10 -9.51 25.02 -14.94
N ILE A 11 -8.65 24.52 -15.82
CA ILE A 11 -8.36 23.08 -15.94
C ILE A 11 -7.79 22.54 -14.62
N CYS A 12 -6.86 23.23 -14.02
CA CYS A 12 -6.32 22.84 -12.71
C CYS A 12 -7.41 22.76 -11.65
N LYS A 13 -8.29 23.75 -11.55
CA LYS A 13 -9.38 23.78 -10.55
C LYS A 13 -10.44 22.71 -10.80
N LEU A 14 -10.81 22.49 -12.05
CA LEU A 14 -11.93 21.60 -12.40
C LEU A 14 -11.53 20.12 -12.48
N LEU A 15 -10.29 19.83 -12.87
CA LEU A 15 -9.83 18.45 -13.13
C LEU A 15 -8.72 18.01 -12.20
N ILE A 16 -7.62 18.78 -12.11
CA ILE A 16 -6.41 18.31 -11.42
C ILE A 16 -6.60 18.31 -9.89
N ILE A 17 -7.19 19.36 -9.32
CA ILE A 17 -7.40 19.46 -7.87
C ILE A 17 -8.35 18.38 -7.36
N PRO A 18 -9.56 18.17 -7.94
CA PRO A 18 -10.43 17.08 -7.52
C PRO A 18 -9.77 15.70 -7.68
N ALA A 19 -9.06 15.48 -8.80
CA ALA A 19 -8.33 14.23 -9.04
C ALA A 19 -7.20 13.99 -8.01
N PHE A 20 -6.53 15.05 -7.57
CA PHE A 20 -5.51 14.99 -6.53
C PHE A 20 -6.11 14.51 -5.19
N PHE A 21 -7.22 15.12 -4.77
CA PHE A 21 -7.90 14.71 -3.53
C PHE A 21 -8.48 13.29 -3.63
N ALA A 22 -9.00 12.89 -4.79
CA ALA A 22 -9.45 11.53 -5.04
C ALA A 22 -8.30 10.52 -4.87
N THR A 23 -7.12 10.81 -5.44
CA THR A 23 -5.93 9.98 -5.28
C THR A 23 -5.49 9.90 -3.82
N LEU A 24 -5.42 11.04 -3.11
CA LEU A 24 -5.04 11.05 -1.69
C LEU A 24 -6.02 10.25 -0.83
N LYS A 25 -7.32 10.39 -1.09
CA LYS A 25 -8.35 9.63 -0.38
C LYS A 25 -8.18 8.12 -0.59
N MET A 26 -8.00 7.67 -1.84
CA MET A 26 -7.73 6.26 -2.14
C MET A 26 -6.45 5.78 -1.46
N LEU A 27 -5.36 6.55 -1.54
CA LEU A 27 -4.07 6.24 -0.95
C LEU A 27 -4.18 6.09 0.58
N PHE A 28 -4.86 7.02 1.24
CA PHE A 28 -4.98 7.04 2.70
C PHE A 28 -5.87 5.91 3.21
N ILE A 29 -7.07 5.75 2.65
CA ILE A 29 -8.02 4.73 3.11
C ILE A 29 -7.50 3.32 2.80
N ALA A 30 -7.11 3.04 1.55
CA ALA A 30 -6.58 1.73 1.19
C ALA A 30 -5.25 1.44 1.92
N GLY A 31 -4.40 2.45 2.13
CA GLY A 31 -3.15 2.34 2.86
C GLY A 31 -3.34 1.94 4.33
N ILE A 32 -4.28 2.57 5.04
CA ILE A 32 -4.59 2.22 6.44
C ILE A 32 -5.13 0.79 6.53
N ILE A 33 -6.11 0.44 5.70
CA ILE A 33 -6.73 -0.88 5.74
C ILE A 33 -5.71 -1.96 5.36
N ALA A 34 -4.92 -1.73 4.30
CA ALA A 34 -3.88 -2.65 3.87
C ALA A 34 -2.77 -2.81 4.92
N THR A 35 -2.41 -1.74 5.64
CA THR A 35 -1.43 -1.80 6.73
C THR A 35 -1.95 -2.61 7.89
N ALA A 36 -3.20 -2.42 8.30
CA ALA A 36 -3.82 -3.20 9.38
C ALA A 36 -3.88 -4.69 9.04
N ILE A 37 -4.35 -5.04 7.84
CA ILE A 37 -4.40 -6.43 7.37
C ILE A 37 -2.98 -7.00 7.22
N GLY A 38 -2.07 -6.26 6.60
CA GLY A 38 -0.68 -6.67 6.36
C GLY A 38 0.09 -6.88 7.67
N PHE A 39 -0.15 -6.05 8.68
CA PHE A 39 0.40 -6.24 10.03
C PHE A 39 -0.01 -7.59 10.62
N VAL A 40 -1.32 -7.86 10.65
CA VAL A 40 -1.83 -9.14 11.19
C VAL A 40 -1.24 -10.33 10.45
N LEU A 41 -1.27 -10.30 9.11
CA LEU A 41 -0.73 -11.38 8.27
C LEU A 41 0.78 -11.54 8.46
N GLY A 42 1.54 -10.44 8.53
CA GLY A 42 2.99 -10.46 8.73
C GLY A 42 3.40 -11.02 10.09
N VAL A 43 2.70 -10.63 11.14
CA VAL A 43 2.92 -11.20 12.49
C VAL A 43 2.62 -12.70 12.49
N ILE A 44 1.48 -13.13 11.93
CA ILE A 44 1.13 -14.56 11.86
C ILE A 44 2.22 -15.34 11.11
N LEU A 45 2.72 -14.82 9.98
CA LEU A 45 3.80 -15.48 9.23
C LEU A 45 5.06 -15.70 10.07
N VAL A 46 5.48 -14.68 10.83
CA VAL A 46 6.70 -14.79 11.64
C VAL A 46 6.52 -15.76 12.80
N VAL A 47 5.42 -15.62 13.54
CA VAL A 47 5.22 -16.44 14.74
C VAL A 47 4.94 -17.90 14.45
N THR A 48 4.39 -18.22 13.27
CA THR A 48 4.07 -19.59 12.85
C THR A 48 5.17 -20.28 12.06
N GLU A 49 6.24 -19.56 11.72
CA GLU A 49 7.39 -20.13 11.01
C GLU A 49 8.11 -21.19 11.84
N LYS A 50 8.88 -22.04 11.19
CA LYS A 50 9.71 -23.07 11.86
C LYS A 50 10.69 -22.41 12.83
N GLY A 51 10.63 -22.79 14.11
CA GLY A 51 11.38 -22.15 15.18
C GLY A 51 10.75 -20.86 15.74
N GLY A 52 9.60 -20.43 15.23
CA GLY A 52 8.87 -19.27 15.72
C GLY A 52 8.17 -19.51 17.05
N LEU A 53 7.71 -18.42 17.70
CA LEU A 53 7.09 -18.48 19.02
C LEU A 53 5.82 -19.34 19.10
N TYR A 54 5.08 -19.47 18.01
CA TYR A 54 3.86 -20.30 17.86
C TYR A 54 3.97 -21.18 16.64
N GLU A 55 5.05 -21.96 16.52
CA GLU A 55 5.35 -22.78 15.35
C GLU A 55 4.13 -23.58 14.88
N ASN A 56 3.72 -23.32 13.63
CA ASN A 56 2.68 -24.07 12.94
C ASN A 56 2.95 -24.06 11.42
N THR A 57 3.66 -25.05 10.97
CA THR A 57 4.10 -25.17 9.58
C THR A 57 2.95 -25.20 8.58
N VAL A 58 1.78 -25.74 8.97
CA VAL A 58 0.61 -25.83 8.08
C VAL A 58 0.03 -24.44 7.84
N VAL A 59 -0.25 -23.69 8.92
CA VAL A 59 -0.77 -22.31 8.84
C VAL A 59 0.20 -21.43 8.08
N ASN A 60 1.49 -21.52 8.39
CA ASN A 60 2.54 -20.76 7.72
C ASN A 60 2.56 -21.01 6.21
N ARG A 61 2.58 -22.28 5.77
CA ARG A 61 2.60 -22.63 4.34
C ARG A 61 1.37 -22.16 3.59
N ILE A 62 0.17 -22.34 4.16
CA ILE A 62 -1.08 -21.90 3.52
C ILE A 62 -1.07 -20.38 3.35
N LEU A 63 -0.72 -19.65 4.40
CA LEU A 63 -0.68 -18.19 4.37
C LEU A 63 0.39 -17.67 3.40
N ASP A 64 1.56 -18.29 3.42
CA ASP A 64 2.67 -17.99 2.50
C ASP A 64 2.25 -18.20 1.04
N PHE A 65 1.57 -19.32 0.75
CA PHE A 65 1.05 -19.62 -0.58
C PHE A 65 0.03 -18.56 -1.06
N ILE A 66 -0.94 -18.19 -0.20
CA ILE A 66 -1.96 -17.19 -0.53
C ILE A 66 -1.30 -15.83 -0.82
N ILE A 67 -0.40 -15.38 0.06
CA ILE A 67 0.31 -14.11 -0.06
C ILE A 67 1.14 -14.08 -1.34
N ASN A 68 1.89 -15.13 -1.64
CA ASN A 68 2.70 -15.20 -2.84
C ASN A 68 1.84 -15.25 -4.10
N THR A 69 0.73 -15.98 -4.08
CA THR A 69 -0.21 -16.05 -5.20
C THR A 69 -0.76 -14.67 -5.54
N ILE A 70 -1.27 -13.92 -4.56
CA ILE A 70 -1.82 -12.58 -4.80
C ILE A 70 -0.72 -11.63 -5.34
N ARG A 71 0.48 -11.67 -4.79
CA ARG A 71 1.62 -10.85 -5.23
C ARG A 71 2.14 -11.19 -6.63
N SER A 72 1.86 -12.39 -7.13
CA SER A 72 2.27 -12.82 -8.47
C SER A 72 1.40 -12.20 -9.57
N PHE A 73 0.22 -11.69 -9.24
CA PHE A 73 -0.63 -11.03 -10.22
C PHE A 73 -0.15 -9.61 -10.51
N PRO A 74 -0.02 -9.21 -11.80
CA PRO A 74 0.05 -7.80 -12.15
C PRO A 74 -1.20 -7.08 -11.62
N PHE A 75 -1.03 -5.90 -10.99
CA PHE A 75 -2.12 -5.20 -10.32
C PHE A 75 -3.36 -5.01 -11.19
N ILE A 76 -3.17 -4.62 -12.46
CA ILE A 76 -4.30 -4.38 -13.38
C ILE A 76 -5.11 -5.66 -13.66
N ILE A 77 -4.44 -6.81 -13.74
CA ILE A 77 -5.08 -8.11 -13.91
C ILE A 77 -5.85 -8.49 -12.65
N LEU A 78 -5.21 -8.34 -11.48
CA LEU A 78 -5.87 -8.60 -10.19
C LEU A 78 -7.13 -7.75 -10.05
N LEU A 79 -7.05 -6.44 -10.34
CA LEU A 79 -8.17 -5.52 -10.25
C LEU A 79 -9.36 -5.98 -11.08
N ILE A 80 -9.13 -6.38 -12.35
CA ILE A 80 -10.19 -6.86 -13.24
C ILE A 80 -10.74 -8.20 -12.74
N THR A 81 -9.87 -9.11 -12.31
CA THR A 81 -10.26 -10.44 -11.85
C THR A 81 -11.17 -10.40 -10.63
N ILE A 82 -10.95 -9.45 -9.70
CA ILE A 82 -11.73 -9.34 -8.47
C ILE A 82 -12.94 -8.40 -8.58
N ILE A 83 -13.32 -7.94 -9.78
CA ILE A 83 -14.53 -7.13 -10.00
C ILE A 83 -15.78 -7.74 -9.35
N PRO A 84 -16.08 -9.06 -9.49
CA PRO A 84 -17.25 -9.65 -8.84
C PRO A 84 -17.21 -9.51 -7.32
N PHE A 85 -16.03 -9.70 -6.71
CA PHE A 85 -15.82 -9.55 -5.28
C PHE A 85 -15.95 -8.08 -4.85
N THR A 86 -15.43 -7.15 -5.64
CA THR A 86 -15.58 -5.70 -5.41
C THR A 86 -17.05 -5.30 -5.39
N ARG A 87 -17.84 -5.78 -6.36
CA ARG A 87 -19.29 -5.51 -6.41
C ARG A 87 -20.03 -6.07 -5.21
N LEU A 88 -19.63 -7.23 -4.72
CA LEU A 88 -20.23 -7.84 -3.53
C LEU A 88 -20.04 -6.98 -2.28
N ILE A 89 -18.89 -6.34 -2.14
CA ILE A 89 -18.54 -5.53 -0.95
C ILE A 89 -19.09 -4.11 -1.04
N VAL A 90 -18.96 -3.46 -2.21
CA VAL A 90 -19.21 -2.03 -2.38
C VAL A 90 -20.47 -1.75 -3.20
N GLY A 91 -21.04 -2.73 -3.87
CA GLY A 91 -22.23 -2.59 -4.73
C GLY A 91 -21.93 -2.03 -6.14
N THR A 92 -20.71 -1.57 -6.39
CA THR A 92 -20.27 -1.03 -7.69
C THR A 92 -18.88 -1.53 -8.06
N SER A 93 -18.53 -1.45 -9.35
CA SER A 93 -17.18 -1.77 -9.85
C SER A 93 -16.43 -0.54 -10.37
N ILE A 94 -17.03 0.65 -10.30
CA ILE A 94 -16.49 1.89 -10.86
C ILE A 94 -16.46 2.95 -9.76
N GLY A 95 -15.48 3.84 -9.84
CA GLY A 95 -15.29 4.96 -8.91
C GLY A 95 -14.28 4.68 -7.81
N GLU A 96 -14.00 5.72 -7.03
CA GLU A 96 -12.98 5.71 -5.96
C GLU A 96 -13.23 4.62 -4.91
N THR A 97 -14.48 4.46 -4.47
CA THR A 97 -14.85 3.49 -3.45
C THR A 97 -14.68 2.05 -3.93
N ALA A 98 -14.99 1.78 -5.19
CA ALA A 98 -14.76 0.46 -5.79
C ALA A 98 -13.27 0.13 -5.84
N ALA A 99 -12.42 1.11 -6.18
CA ALA A 99 -10.98 0.92 -6.27
C ALA A 99 -10.32 0.59 -4.92
N LEU A 100 -10.92 0.97 -3.79
CA LEU A 100 -10.37 0.65 -2.45
C LEU A 100 -10.20 -0.86 -2.23
N VAL A 101 -11.11 -1.68 -2.74
CA VAL A 101 -11.05 -3.14 -2.57
C VAL A 101 -9.82 -3.75 -3.24
N PRO A 102 -9.62 -3.61 -4.57
CA PRO A 102 -8.44 -4.16 -5.22
C PRO A 102 -7.13 -3.53 -4.76
N LEU A 103 -7.11 -2.23 -4.43
CA LEU A 103 -5.93 -1.58 -3.87
C LEU A 103 -5.54 -2.20 -2.52
N THR A 104 -6.51 -2.44 -1.65
CA THR A 104 -6.29 -3.09 -0.35
C THR A 104 -5.82 -4.53 -0.52
N VAL A 105 -6.48 -5.32 -1.38
CA VAL A 105 -6.14 -6.73 -1.61
C VAL A 105 -4.73 -6.86 -2.19
N ALA A 106 -4.32 -5.99 -3.11
CA ALA A 106 -2.98 -6.01 -3.69
C ALA A 106 -1.89 -5.59 -2.70
N CYS A 107 -2.16 -4.54 -1.91
CA CYS A 107 -1.17 -3.94 -1.03
C CYS A 107 -0.97 -4.71 0.28
N SER A 108 -2.02 -5.35 0.83
CA SER A 108 -1.94 -6.08 2.10
C SER A 108 -0.88 -7.19 2.11
N PRO A 109 -0.77 -8.08 1.09
CA PRO A 109 0.27 -9.09 1.03
C PRO A 109 1.68 -8.50 0.90
N PHE A 110 1.82 -7.37 0.21
CA PHE A 110 3.10 -6.67 0.10
C PHE A 110 3.53 -6.13 1.47
N ILE A 111 2.63 -5.49 2.20
CA ILE A 111 2.86 -4.98 3.55
C ILE A 111 3.11 -6.15 4.53
N ALA A 112 2.41 -7.27 4.40
CA ALA A 112 2.66 -8.45 5.23
C ALA A 112 4.11 -8.94 5.14
N ARG A 113 4.71 -8.90 3.94
CA ARG A 113 6.13 -9.23 3.75
C ARG A 113 7.06 -8.20 4.37
N ILE A 114 6.69 -6.92 4.35
CA ILE A 114 7.47 -5.88 5.05
C ILE A 114 7.50 -6.19 6.54
N PHE A 115 6.34 -6.41 7.17
CA PHE A 115 6.30 -6.77 8.59
C PHE A 115 7.06 -8.05 8.88
N GLN A 116 6.87 -9.10 8.06
CA GLN A 116 7.59 -10.36 8.22
C GLN A 116 9.10 -10.16 8.19
N ASN A 117 9.62 -9.46 7.18
CA ASN A 117 11.05 -9.26 7.02
C ASN A 117 11.62 -8.41 8.17
N SER A 118 10.96 -7.30 8.49
CA SER A 118 11.40 -6.42 9.58
C SER A 118 11.41 -7.12 10.94
N LEU A 119 10.41 -7.96 11.23
CA LEU A 119 10.37 -8.72 12.48
C LEU A 119 11.43 -9.83 12.53
N LYS A 120 11.86 -10.36 11.38
CA LYS A 120 12.93 -11.34 11.28
C LYS A 120 14.34 -10.76 11.43
N GLU A 121 14.49 -9.45 11.21
CA GLU A 121 15.77 -8.75 11.40
C GLU A 121 16.14 -8.55 12.88
N VAL A 122 15.19 -8.79 13.79
CA VAL A 122 15.43 -8.68 15.24
C VAL A 122 16.43 -9.74 15.69
N ASP A 123 17.45 -9.32 16.43
CA ASP A 123 18.49 -10.22 16.96
C ASP A 123 17.86 -11.33 17.81
N PRO A 124 18.07 -12.60 17.47
CA PRO A 124 17.58 -13.74 18.24
C PRO A 124 17.99 -13.69 19.72
N SER A 125 19.16 -13.12 20.03
CA SER A 125 19.64 -12.99 21.41
C SER A 125 18.71 -12.14 22.29
N LEU A 126 18.06 -11.12 21.71
CA LEU A 126 17.07 -10.31 22.44
C LEU A 126 15.80 -11.11 22.77
N ILE A 127 15.42 -12.02 21.86
CA ILE A 127 14.26 -12.90 22.06
C ILE A 127 14.59 -13.93 23.15
N GLU A 128 15.77 -14.56 23.10
CA GLU A 128 16.25 -15.51 24.10
C GLU A 128 16.39 -14.87 25.48
N ALA A 129 16.97 -13.67 25.56
CA ALA A 129 17.06 -12.91 26.80
C ALA A 129 15.68 -12.64 27.39
N ALA A 130 14.72 -12.15 26.58
CA ALA A 130 13.36 -11.90 27.04
C ALA A 130 12.67 -13.18 27.57
N GLN A 131 12.89 -14.32 26.90
CA GLN A 131 12.39 -15.63 27.37
C GLN A 131 13.02 -16.03 28.71
N SER A 132 14.31 -15.82 28.87
CA SER A 132 15.05 -16.12 30.12
C SER A 132 14.56 -15.29 31.31
N PHE A 133 14.08 -14.05 31.06
CA PHE A 133 13.44 -13.21 32.07
C PHE A 133 11.95 -13.52 32.29
N GLY A 134 11.43 -14.59 31.66
CA GLY A 134 10.04 -15.03 31.87
C GLY A 134 9.00 -14.22 31.11
N ALA A 135 9.40 -13.48 30.08
CA ALA A 135 8.43 -12.75 29.24
C ALA A 135 7.48 -13.71 28.50
N SER A 136 6.19 -13.41 28.53
CA SER A 136 5.20 -14.18 27.79
C SER A 136 5.37 -13.96 26.26
N LYS A 137 4.95 -14.95 25.44
CA LYS A 137 5.03 -14.86 23.98
C LYS A 137 4.43 -13.56 23.40
N PRO A 138 3.24 -13.08 23.83
CA PRO A 138 2.72 -11.79 23.39
C PRO A 138 3.61 -10.60 23.80
N GLN A 139 4.21 -10.64 25.01
CA GLN A 139 5.14 -9.60 25.45
C GLN A 139 6.38 -9.56 24.56
N ILE A 140 6.92 -10.71 24.15
CA ILE A 140 8.05 -10.78 23.23
C ILE A 140 7.68 -10.16 21.88
N ILE A 141 6.52 -10.51 21.31
CA ILE A 141 6.08 -9.98 20.01
C ILE A 141 5.90 -8.46 20.06
N PHE A 142 5.12 -7.95 21.03
CA PHE A 142 4.72 -6.54 21.03
C PHE A 142 5.73 -5.61 21.70
N ARG A 143 6.51 -6.09 22.68
CA ARG A 143 7.44 -5.25 23.45
C ARG A 143 8.90 -5.38 23.04
N VAL A 144 9.27 -6.47 22.40
CA VAL A 144 10.63 -6.72 21.93
C VAL A 144 10.66 -6.64 20.41
N MET A 145 10.10 -7.64 19.73
CA MET A 145 10.22 -7.75 18.27
C MET A 145 9.65 -6.53 17.54
N LEU A 146 8.42 -6.13 17.88
CA LEU A 146 7.78 -5.01 17.19
C LEU A 146 8.51 -3.69 17.47
N LYS A 147 8.94 -3.44 18.72
CA LYS A 147 9.66 -2.20 19.04
C LYS A 147 11.00 -2.09 18.34
N GLU A 148 11.76 -3.16 18.30
CA GLU A 148 13.06 -3.20 17.64
C GLU A 148 12.93 -3.03 16.12
N SER A 149 11.85 -3.58 15.54
CA SER A 149 11.61 -3.51 14.10
C SER A 149 11.01 -2.19 13.60
N VAL A 150 10.58 -1.28 14.48
CA VAL A 150 9.88 -0.04 14.07
C VAL A 150 10.61 0.74 12.97
N PRO A 151 11.94 0.98 13.04
CA PRO A 151 12.64 1.72 11.99
C PRO A 151 12.55 1.02 10.62
N SER A 152 12.78 -0.30 10.57
CA SER A 152 12.70 -1.11 9.35
C SER A 152 11.27 -1.14 8.79
N ILE A 153 10.26 -1.29 9.65
CA ILE A 153 8.84 -1.24 9.28
C ILE A 153 8.49 0.10 8.62
N ILE A 154 8.91 1.23 9.20
CA ILE A 154 8.60 2.56 8.66
C ILE A 154 9.22 2.75 7.28
N SER A 155 10.49 2.36 7.11
CA SER A 155 11.15 2.40 5.81
C SER A 155 10.39 1.56 4.77
N GLY A 156 10.01 0.34 5.14
CA GLY A 156 9.22 -0.55 4.28
C GLY A 156 7.83 0.00 3.95
N LEU A 157 7.12 0.58 4.93
CA LEU A 157 5.81 1.19 4.72
C LEU A 157 5.87 2.40 3.76
N CYS A 158 6.95 3.19 3.78
CA CYS A 158 7.13 4.26 2.80
C CYS A 158 7.19 3.71 1.37
N LEU A 159 7.93 2.62 1.15
CA LEU A 159 7.97 1.93 -0.14
C LEU A 159 6.59 1.37 -0.53
N ALA A 160 5.85 0.83 0.46
CA ALA A 160 4.49 0.32 0.21
C ALA A 160 3.53 1.44 -0.22
N ILE A 161 3.59 2.61 0.41
CA ILE A 161 2.75 3.76 0.07
C ILE A 161 3.08 4.28 -1.33
N ILE A 162 4.36 4.36 -1.70
CA ILE A 162 4.79 4.75 -3.05
C ILE A 162 4.28 3.73 -4.10
N ASN A 163 4.40 2.44 -3.82
CA ASN A 163 3.85 1.39 -4.68
C ASN A 163 2.33 1.50 -4.81
N LEU A 164 1.63 1.75 -3.70
CA LEU A 164 0.18 1.95 -3.68
C LEU A 164 -0.23 3.18 -4.51
N LEU A 165 0.53 4.28 -4.46
CA LEU A 165 0.31 5.44 -5.32
C LEU A 165 0.40 5.06 -6.81
N GLY A 166 1.37 4.25 -7.21
CA GLY A 166 1.45 3.69 -8.55
C GLY A 166 0.24 2.84 -8.93
N CYS A 167 -0.26 2.01 -7.99
CA CYS A 167 -1.49 1.23 -8.19
C CYS A 167 -2.73 2.12 -8.35
N THR A 168 -2.85 3.26 -7.63
CA THR A 168 -3.97 4.20 -7.82
C THR A 168 -3.97 4.79 -9.22
N ALA A 169 -2.79 5.08 -9.79
CA ALA A 169 -2.68 5.56 -11.16
C ALA A 169 -3.17 4.51 -12.17
N MET A 170 -2.82 3.23 -11.98
CA MET A 170 -3.31 2.12 -12.81
C MET A 170 -4.82 1.88 -12.63
N ALA A 171 -5.35 2.01 -11.40
CA ALA A 171 -6.78 1.91 -11.14
C ALA A 171 -7.58 2.99 -11.89
N GLY A 172 -6.98 4.16 -12.09
CA GLY A 172 -7.55 5.23 -12.91
C GLY A 172 -7.90 4.81 -14.33
N ALA A 173 -7.13 3.91 -14.94
CA ALA A 173 -7.38 3.39 -16.30
C ALA A 173 -8.67 2.58 -16.41
N VAL A 174 -9.17 2.03 -15.30
CA VAL A 174 -10.38 1.21 -15.25
C VAL A 174 -11.54 1.89 -14.50
N GLY A 175 -11.50 3.22 -14.43
CA GLY A 175 -12.62 4.04 -13.94
C GLY A 175 -12.60 4.34 -12.45
N ALA A 176 -11.47 4.19 -11.76
CA ALA A 176 -11.33 4.57 -10.35
C ALA A 176 -11.34 6.09 -10.11
N GLY A 177 -11.08 6.90 -11.14
CA GLY A 177 -10.84 8.32 -10.98
C GLY A 177 -9.41 8.65 -10.55
N GLY A 178 -9.23 9.84 -9.98
CA GLY A 178 -7.93 10.32 -9.50
C GLY A 178 -6.97 10.80 -10.59
N LEU A 179 -5.73 11.11 -10.18
CA LEU A 179 -4.70 11.67 -11.07
C LEU A 179 -4.40 10.75 -12.26
N GLY A 180 -4.39 9.42 -12.06
CA GLY A 180 -4.14 8.46 -13.12
C GLY A 180 -5.22 8.51 -14.21
N ALA A 181 -6.50 8.54 -13.84
CA ALA A 181 -7.60 8.69 -14.80
C ALA A 181 -7.50 9.99 -15.58
N THR A 182 -7.21 11.09 -14.88
CA THR A 182 -7.08 12.42 -15.49
C THR A 182 -5.90 12.48 -16.46
N ALA A 183 -4.75 11.90 -16.10
CA ALA A 183 -3.59 11.81 -16.97
C ALA A 183 -3.89 11.00 -18.23
N LEU A 184 -4.53 9.85 -18.10
CA LEU A 184 -4.86 9.00 -19.25
C LEU A 184 -5.92 9.64 -20.14
N THR A 185 -7.03 10.09 -19.59
CA THR A 185 -8.16 10.59 -20.38
C THR A 185 -7.84 11.94 -21.00
N TYR A 186 -7.42 12.91 -20.21
CA TYR A 186 -7.24 14.28 -20.68
C TYR A 186 -5.82 14.56 -21.17
N GLY A 187 -4.80 13.93 -20.55
CA GLY A 187 -3.42 14.06 -20.98
C GLY A 187 -3.11 13.23 -22.23
N TYR A 188 -3.23 11.91 -22.11
CA TYR A 188 -2.81 10.98 -23.16
C TYR A 188 -3.83 10.86 -24.30
N GLN A 189 -5.10 10.49 -24.01
CA GLN A 189 -6.11 10.25 -25.07
C GLN A 189 -6.53 11.53 -25.81
N ASN A 190 -6.56 12.67 -25.12
CA ASN A 190 -6.89 13.97 -25.73
C ASN A 190 -5.66 14.76 -26.16
N PHE A 191 -4.45 14.16 -26.11
CA PHE A 191 -3.18 14.77 -26.53
C PHE A 191 -2.91 16.14 -25.89
N ASN A 192 -3.32 16.33 -24.62
CA ASN A 192 -3.05 17.57 -23.88
C ASN A 192 -1.78 17.40 -23.03
N GLU A 193 -0.65 17.81 -23.61
CA GLU A 193 0.66 17.71 -22.98
C GLU A 193 0.74 18.49 -21.65
N GLN A 194 0.08 19.64 -21.56
CA GLN A 194 0.11 20.46 -20.35
C GLN A 194 -0.50 19.71 -19.15
N ILE A 195 -1.63 19.04 -19.35
CA ILE A 195 -2.26 18.23 -18.31
C ILE A 195 -1.36 17.04 -17.95
N MET A 196 -0.83 16.35 -18.97
CA MET A 196 0.02 15.18 -18.77
C MET A 196 1.24 15.51 -17.92
N TYR A 197 2.02 16.51 -18.34
CA TYR A 197 3.24 16.88 -17.61
C TYR A 197 2.94 17.49 -16.23
N SER A 198 1.84 18.24 -16.08
CA SER A 198 1.45 18.77 -14.76
C SER A 198 1.16 17.64 -13.77
N ILE A 199 0.45 16.60 -14.20
CA ILE A 199 0.16 15.44 -13.35
C ILE A 199 1.44 14.65 -13.03
N CYS A 200 2.33 14.47 -14.01
CA CYS A 200 3.63 13.85 -13.77
C CYS A 200 4.43 14.58 -12.69
N VAL A 201 4.50 15.91 -12.77
CA VAL A 201 5.19 16.74 -11.76
C VAL A 201 4.54 16.58 -10.38
N ILE A 202 3.21 16.60 -10.30
CA ILE A 202 2.48 16.41 -9.05
C ILE A 202 2.77 15.03 -8.44
N LEU A 203 2.78 13.97 -9.25
CA LEU A 203 3.10 12.63 -8.76
C LEU A 203 4.54 12.51 -8.26
N VAL A 204 5.51 13.11 -8.97
CA VAL A 204 6.91 13.16 -8.52
C VAL A 204 7.04 13.90 -7.19
N ILE A 205 6.36 15.04 -7.03
CA ILE A 205 6.36 15.80 -5.78
C ILE A 205 5.73 14.98 -4.64
N LEU A 206 4.61 14.28 -4.90
CA LEU A 206 3.99 13.40 -3.90
C LEU A 206 4.92 12.30 -3.44
N VAL A 207 5.59 11.62 -4.37
CA VAL A 207 6.59 10.58 -4.05
C VAL A 207 7.72 11.17 -3.21
N ALA A 208 8.26 12.33 -3.61
CA ALA A 208 9.34 13.00 -2.87
C ALA A 208 8.92 13.38 -1.45
N ILE A 209 7.67 13.86 -1.26
CA ILE A 209 7.13 14.17 0.06
C ILE A 209 7.03 12.91 0.92
N ILE A 210 6.45 11.83 0.39
CA ILE A 210 6.31 10.55 1.11
C ILE A 210 7.69 10.04 1.53
N GLN A 211 8.66 10.07 0.62
CA GLN A 211 10.02 9.60 0.87
C GLN A 211 10.73 10.46 1.92
N TYR A 212 10.65 11.78 1.80
CA TYR A 212 11.26 12.72 2.77
C TYR A 212 10.69 12.51 4.19
N PHE A 213 9.36 12.38 4.31
CA PHE A 213 8.73 12.10 5.60
C PHE A 213 9.15 10.75 6.17
N GLY A 214 9.22 9.72 5.34
CA GLY A 214 9.67 8.40 5.75
C GLY A 214 11.10 8.40 6.28
N ASP A 215 12.02 9.02 5.55
CA ASP A 215 13.42 9.15 5.95
C ASP A 215 13.58 9.99 7.22
N TRP A 216 12.77 11.04 7.37
CA TRP A 216 12.79 11.87 8.57
C TRP A 216 12.34 11.09 9.82
N ILE A 217 11.24 10.31 9.73
CA ILE A 217 10.76 9.46 10.83
C ILE A 217 11.80 8.38 11.15
N TYR A 218 12.32 7.70 10.12
CA TYR A 218 13.35 6.69 10.28
C TYR A 218 14.57 7.18 11.06
N ARG A 219 15.09 8.40 10.72
CA ARG A 219 16.24 9.01 11.41
C ARG A 219 15.96 9.35 12.87
N LYS A 220 14.71 9.65 13.22
CA LYS A 220 14.34 9.94 14.62
C LYS A 220 14.22 8.70 15.49
N LEU A 221 14.00 7.54 14.88
CA LEU A 221 13.74 6.27 15.58
C LEU A 221 15.00 5.39 15.67
N LYS A 222 16.03 5.71 14.91
CA LYS A 222 17.36 5.09 14.99
C LYS A 222 18.27 5.87 15.96
#